data_b67e81c0a76104685d6c8ee50bc4942d
#
_entry.id   b67e81c0a76104685d6c8ee50bc4942d
#
_cell.length_a   1.000
_cell.length_b   1.000
_cell.length_c   1.000
_cell.angle_alpha   90.00
_cell.angle_beta   90.00
_cell.angle_gamma   90.00
#
_symmetry.space_group_name_H-M   'P 1'
#
loop_
_entity.id
_entity.type
_entity.pdbx_description
1 polymer ?
#
loop_
_entity_poly.entity_id
_entity_poly.type
_entity_poly.pdbx_seq_one_letter_code
_entity_poly.pdbx_strand_id
1 'polypeptide(L)'
;ETDGEQEMTRAFVFPGQGSQAVGMGGDLLATFPIARETLEEIDDALGRNLTKLIASGPPEELTLTENAQPALMAISMAVLRVIETEGNIDLSASCTFVAGHSLGEYSALAAARSLGLADTARLLNTRGQAMQKAVPVGEGGMAALLGAEMDVAQEIADEAAQGEVCSPANDNAPGQIVLSGAMSAI
;
A
#
# COMPACT_ATOMS: atom_id res chain seq x y z
N GLU A 1 31.39 33.02 10.83
CA GLU A 1 31.17 31.90 9.88
C GLU A 1 30.14 30.97 10.55
N THR A 2 28.90 31.15 10.19
CA THR A 2 27.82 30.24 10.59
C THR A 2 27.89 29.05 9.66
N ASP A 3 28.35 27.91 10.19
CA ASP A 3 28.15 26.61 9.54
C ASP A 3 26.66 26.50 9.22
N GLY A 4 26.31 26.53 7.92
CA GLY A 4 24.97 26.30 7.45
C GLY A 4 24.62 24.85 7.78
N GLU A 5 23.81 24.64 8.82
CA GLU A 5 23.14 23.38 9.02
C GLU A 5 22.37 23.08 7.73
N GLN A 6 22.85 22.10 6.98
CA GLN A 6 22.05 21.55 5.87
C GLN A 6 20.80 20.95 6.49
N GLU A 7 19.70 21.64 6.33
CA GLU A 7 18.38 21.15 6.72
C GLU A 7 18.16 19.82 5.98
N MET A 8 18.22 18.70 6.70
CA MET A 8 18.05 17.38 6.09
C MET A 8 16.61 17.25 5.59
N THR A 9 16.45 17.25 4.29
CA THR A 9 15.15 16.95 3.67
C THR A 9 14.78 15.50 3.94
N ARG A 10 13.65 15.27 4.62
CA ARG A 10 13.12 13.93 4.91
C ARG A 10 11.87 13.68 4.11
N ALA A 11 11.66 12.41 3.75
CA ALA A 11 10.42 11.92 3.18
C ALA A 11 9.91 10.72 3.96
N PHE A 12 8.59 10.64 4.18
CA PHE A 12 7.94 9.44 4.66
C PHE A 12 7.32 8.69 3.48
N VAL A 13 7.67 7.42 3.35
CA VAL A 13 7.25 6.58 2.21
C VAL A 13 6.39 5.43 2.73
N PHE A 14 5.24 5.23 2.09
CA PHE A 14 4.27 4.21 2.46
C PHE A 14 4.26 3.07 1.45
N PRO A 15 4.33 1.78 1.90
CA PRO A 15 4.46 0.63 1.02
C PRO A 15 3.17 0.35 0.23
N GLY A 16 3.36 -0.30 -0.92
CA GLY A 16 2.30 -0.94 -1.69
C GLY A 16 2.00 -2.36 -1.22
N GLN A 17 1.15 -3.06 -1.97
CA GLN A 17 0.80 -4.46 -1.71
C GLN A 17 1.99 -5.39 -1.93
N GLY A 18 2.08 -6.47 -1.14
CA GLY A 18 3.11 -7.50 -1.21
C GLY A 18 3.83 -7.76 0.13
N SER A 19 3.75 -6.83 1.08
CA SER A 19 4.37 -6.96 2.41
C SER A 19 3.41 -7.42 3.51
N GLN A 20 2.13 -7.69 3.17
CA GLN A 20 1.16 -8.18 4.15
C GLN A 20 1.54 -9.58 4.67
N ALA A 21 1.46 -9.74 5.96
CA ALA A 21 1.70 -11.02 6.64
C ALA A 21 0.77 -11.15 7.84
N VAL A 22 0.30 -12.38 8.09
CA VAL A 22 -0.46 -12.66 9.32
C VAL A 22 0.43 -12.39 10.52
N GLY A 23 -0.10 -11.66 11.49
CA GLY A 23 0.62 -11.21 12.68
C GLY A 23 1.40 -9.92 12.52
N MET A 24 1.38 -9.27 11.33
CA MET A 24 2.06 -7.99 11.13
C MET A 24 1.57 -6.95 12.16
N GLY A 25 2.51 -6.17 12.72
CA GLY A 25 2.21 -5.17 13.75
C GLY A 25 1.88 -5.73 15.13
N GLY A 26 1.96 -7.06 15.36
CA GLY A 26 1.58 -7.68 16.63
C GLY A 26 2.27 -7.07 17.83
N ASP A 27 3.58 -6.90 17.81
CA ASP A 27 4.35 -6.29 18.91
C ASP A 27 3.98 -4.82 19.12
N LEU A 28 3.72 -4.09 18.03
CA LEU A 28 3.26 -2.70 18.10
C LEU A 28 1.91 -2.61 18.80
N LEU A 29 0.96 -3.45 18.39
CA LEU A 29 -0.38 -3.50 18.98
C LEU A 29 -0.37 -3.98 20.45
N ALA A 30 0.53 -4.90 20.80
CA ALA A 30 0.68 -5.35 22.18
C ALA A 30 1.24 -4.24 23.08
N THR A 31 2.13 -3.40 22.56
CA THR A 31 2.87 -2.41 23.34
C THR A 31 2.13 -1.08 23.45
N PHE A 32 1.57 -0.57 22.35
CA PHE A 32 1.07 0.81 22.30
C PHE A 32 -0.47 0.88 22.20
N PRO A 33 -1.14 1.53 23.17
CA PRO A 33 -2.59 1.75 23.12
C PRO A 33 -3.05 2.45 21.85
N ILE A 34 -2.36 3.51 21.45
CA ILE A 34 -2.71 4.30 20.25
C ILE A 34 -2.70 3.46 18.96
N ALA A 35 -1.85 2.44 18.87
CA ALA A 35 -1.85 1.52 17.74
C ALA A 35 -3.13 0.67 17.71
N ARG A 36 -3.59 0.18 18.87
CA ARG A 36 -4.87 -0.56 18.96
C ARG A 36 -6.06 0.32 18.62
N GLU A 37 -6.12 1.52 19.18
CA GLU A 37 -7.17 2.50 18.90
C GLU A 37 -7.25 2.84 17.41
N THR A 38 -6.09 2.89 16.73
CA THR A 38 -6.04 3.12 15.27
C THR A 38 -6.71 1.98 14.50
N LEU A 39 -6.46 0.74 14.89
CA LEU A 39 -7.08 -0.41 14.23
C LEU A 39 -8.57 -0.52 14.57
N GLU A 40 -8.96 -0.23 15.80
CA GLU A 40 -10.37 -0.18 16.22
C GLU A 40 -11.16 0.86 15.41
N GLU A 41 -10.60 2.06 15.20
CA GLU A 41 -11.21 3.11 14.35
C GLU A 41 -11.43 2.61 12.92
N ILE A 42 -10.47 1.82 12.39
CA ILE A 42 -10.57 1.26 11.04
C ILE A 42 -11.59 0.12 10.99
N ASP A 43 -11.62 -0.78 11.97
CA ASP A 43 -12.62 -1.84 12.07
C ASP A 43 -14.03 -1.27 12.12
N ASP A 44 -14.25 -0.22 12.92
CA ASP A 44 -15.52 0.50 13.02
C ASP A 44 -15.90 1.15 11.68
N ALA A 45 -14.94 1.79 11.01
CA ALA A 45 -15.17 2.43 9.71
C ALA A 45 -15.56 1.43 8.62
N LEU A 46 -15.00 0.21 8.68
CA LEU A 46 -15.28 -0.86 7.72
C LEU A 46 -16.49 -1.72 8.10
N GLY A 47 -16.97 -1.63 9.34
CA GLY A 47 -18.04 -2.47 9.88
C GLY A 47 -17.67 -3.96 9.94
N ARG A 48 -16.37 -4.27 10.05
CA ARG A 48 -15.82 -5.64 10.11
C ARG A 48 -14.53 -5.69 10.90
N ASN A 49 -14.18 -6.86 11.42
CA ASN A 49 -12.96 -7.05 12.22
C ASN A 49 -11.76 -7.39 11.32
N LEU A 50 -11.17 -6.36 10.68
CA LEU A 50 -9.94 -6.46 9.90
C LEU A 50 -8.74 -6.78 10.81
N THR A 51 -8.74 -6.24 12.03
CA THR A 51 -7.70 -6.49 13.05
C THR A 51 -7.54 -7.99 13.32
N LYS A 52 -8.64 -8.73 13.44
CA LYS A 52 -8.60 -10.19 13.63
C LYS A 52 -7.99 -10.91 12.42
N LEU A 53 -8.33 -10.48 11.20
CA LEU A 53 -7.77 -11.05 9.97
C LEU A 53 -6.25 -10.78 9.91
N ILE A 54 -5.81 -9.58 10.25
CA ILE A 54 -4.37 -9.23 10.35
C ILE A 54 -3.67 -10.12 11.37
N ALA A 55 -4.24 -10.29 12.55
CA ALA A 55 -3.60 -11.00 13.66
C ALA A 55 -3.54 -12.52 13.46
N SER A 56 -4.58 -13.12 12.86
CA SER A 56 -4.80 -14.57 12.89
C SER A 56 -5.09 -15.19 11.52
N GLY A 57 -5.21 -14.42 10.47
CA GLY A 57 -5.49 -14.89 9.11
C GLY A 57 -6.90 -15.43 8.91
N PRO A 58 -7.11 -16.28 7.94
CA PRO A 58 -6.09 -17.05 7.20
C PRO A 58 -5.28 -16.22 6.18
N PRO A 59 -4.04 -16.63 5.84
CA PRO A 59 -3.15 -15.86 4.94
C PRO A 59 -3.74 -15.61 3.56
N GLU A 60 -4.42 -16.58 2.98
CA GLU A 60 -5.07 -16.48 1.67
C GLU A 60 -6.17 -15.41 1.65
N GLU A 61 -6.92 -15.26 2.74
CA GLU A 61 -7.93 -14.21 2.86
C GLU A 61 -7.27 -12.83 3.04
N LEU A 62 -6.22 -12.73 3.85
CA LEU A 62 -5.48 -11.47 4.04
C LEU A 62 -4.83 -10.99 2.73
N THR A 63 -4.45 -11.91 1.85
CA THR A 63 -3.79 -11.59 0.57
C THR A 63 -4.76 -11.09 -0.50
N LEU A 64 -6.06 -11.33 -0.37
CA LEU A 64 -7.06 -10.74 -1.26
C LEU A 64 -6.92 -9.22 -1.25
N THR A 65 -6.92 -8.60 -2.44
CA THR A 65 -6.61 -7.17 -2.54
C THR A 65 -7.59 -6.28 -1.77
N GLU A 66 -8.84 -6.70 -1.62
CA GLU A 66 -9.86 -6.01 -0.81
C GLU A 66 -9.53 -6.00 0.70
N ASN A 67 -8.70 -6.93 1.17
CA ASN A 67 -8.26 -7.04 2.55
C ASN A 67 -6.83 -6.48 2.72
N ALA A 68 -5.93 -6.82 1.81
CA ALA A 68 -4.53 -6.41 1.89
C ALA A 68 -4.35 -4.89 1.87
N GLN A 69 -5.14 -4.17 1.03
CA GLN A 69 -5.02 -2.74 0.92
C GLN A 69 -5.36 -2.01 2.24
N PRO A 70 -6.56 -2.16 2.82
CA PRO A 70 -6.85 -1.52 4.09
C PRO A 70 -5.99 -2.05 5.25
N ALA A 71 -5.54 -3.31 5.21
CA ALA A 71 -4.68 -3.88 6.26
C ALA A 71 -3.29 -3.23 6.30
N LEU A 72 -2.65 -3.05 5.15
CA LEU A 72 -1.35 -2.38 5.06
C LEU A 72 -1.44 -0.90 5.44
N MET A 73 -2.51 -0.22 5.02
CA MET A 73 -2.77 1.15 5.45
C MET A 73 -2.96 1.22 6.97
N ALA A 74 -3.72 0.30 7.56
CA ALA A 74 -3.98 0.27 9.00
C ALA A 74 -2.69 0.16 9.81
N ILE A 75 -1.79 -0.75 9.44
CA ILE A 75 -0.50 -0.89 10.11
C ILE A 75 0.39 0.33 9.88
N SER A 76 0.42 0.87 8.65
CA SER A 76 1.18 2.10 8.35
C SER A 76 0.73 3.28 9.22
N MET A 77 -0.58 3.47 9.38
CA MET A 77 -1.12 4.55 10.19
C MET A 77 -0.95 4.29 11.69
N ALA A 78 -1.02 3.03 12.14
CA ALA A 78 -0.71 2.68 13.52
C ALA A 78 0.75 2.99 13.87
N VAL A 79 1.70 2.64 12.98
CA VAL A 79 3.12 3.00 13.15
C VAL A 79 3.28 4.52 13.21
N LEU A 80 2.66 5.26 12.29
CA LEU A 80 2.75 6.72 12.25
C LEU A 80 2.22 7.35 13.55
N ARG A 81 1.04 6.94 14.01
CA ARG A 81 0.45 7.47 15.27
C ARG A 81 1.32 7.17 16.49
N VAL A 82 1.98 6.01 16.52
CA VAL A 82 2.95 5.71 17.59
C VAL A 82 4.15 6.64 17.50
N ILE A 83 4.71 6.88 16.31
CA ILE A 83 5.82 7.81 16.10
C ILE A 83 5.44 9.24 16.54
N GLU A 84 4.25 9.69 16.18
CA GLU A 84 3.76 11.02 16.57
C GLU A 84 3.54 11.13 18.08
N THR A 85 2.92 10.12 18.70
CA THR A 85 2.52 10.17 20.11
C THR A 85 3.68 9.89 21.06
N GLU A 86 4.39 8.78 20.85
CA GLU A 86 5.48 8.34 21.74
C GLU A 86 6.81 9.02 21.40
N GLY A 87 7.04 9.27 20.12
CA GLY A 87 8.22 9.99 19.64
C GLY A 87 8.11 11.51 19.77
N ASN A 88 6.92 12.03 20.05
CA ASN A 88 6.61 13.46 20.06
C ASN A 88 7.07 14.13 18.75
N ILE A 89 6.84 13.46 17.63
CA ILE A 89 7.24 13.92 16.28
C ILE A 89 6.00 14.41 15.55
N ASP A 90 5.99 15.69 15.18
CA ASP A 90 5.00 16.20 14.22
C ASP A 90 5.48 15.91 12.80
N LEU A 91 4.71 15.09 12.06
CA LEU A 91 5.04 14.72 10.69
C LEU A 91 5.20 15.95 9.80
N SER A 92 4.30 16.94 9.94
CA SER A 92 4.30 18.15 9.10
C SER A 92 5.54 19.04 9.31
N ALA A 93 6.12 19.01 10.51
CA ALA A 93 7.33 19.71 10.85
C ALA A 93 8.60 18.89 10.58
N SER A 94 8.45 17.56 10.42
CA SER A 94 9.58 16.63 10.38
C SER A 94 9.94 16.14 8.98
N CYS A 95 9.08 16.36 7.98
CA CYS A 95 9.34 15.95 6.60
C CYS A 95 8.84 16.98 5.58
N THR A 96 9.50 16.99 4.42
CA THR A 96 9.12 17.83 3.29
C THR A 96 8.11 17.12 2.38
N PHE A 97 8.19 15.79 2.30
CA PHE A 97 7.38 14.98 1.39
C PHE A 97 6.83 13.76 2.09
N VAL A 98 5.61 13.39 1.68
CA VAL A 98 5.04 12.06 1.89
C VAL A 98 4.76 11.45 0.52
N ALA A 99 5.05 10.17 0.36
CA ALA A 99 4.84 9.44 -0.88
C ALA A 99 4.38 8.01 -0.59
N GLY A 100 3.72 7.39 -1.55
CA GLY A 100 3.30 6.00 -1.42
C GLY A 100 3.10 5.32 -2.76
N HIS A 101 3.35 4.02 -2.80
CA HIS A 101 3.15 3.22 -3.99
C HIS A 101 1.75 2.61 -3.98
N SER A 102 0.94 2.86 -5.03
CA SER A 102 -0.41 2.29 -5.18
C SER A 102 -1.30 2.60 -3.96
N LEU A 103 -1.70 1.60 -3.17
CA LEU A 103 -2.45 1.82 -1.92
C LEU A 103 -1.71 2.73 -0.91
N GLY A 104 -0.38 2.74 -0.96
CA GLY A 104 0.46 3.59 -0.12
C GLY A 104 0.25 5.08 -0.36
N GLU A 105 -0.19 5.48 -1.56
CA GLU A 105 -0.58 6.87 -1.83
C GLU A 105 -1.74 7.31 -0.94
N TYR A 106 -2.72 6.45 -0.72
CA TYR A 106 -3.82 6.71 0.21
C TYR A 106 -3.33 6.83 1.66
N SER A 107 -2.36 5.98 2.04
CA SER A 107 -1.71 6.08 3.35
C SER A 107 -0.94 7.40 3.49
N ALA A 108 -0.24 7.85 2.44
CA ALA A 108 0.44 9.14 2.41
C ALA A 108 -0.53 10.31 2.53
N LEU A 109 -1.68 10.25 1.83
CA LEU A 109 -2.75 11.27 1.94
C LEU A 109 -3.37 11.32 3.34
N ALA A 110 -3.58 10.15 3.98
CA ALA A 110 -4.04 10.08 5.35
C ALA A 110 -2.99 10.63 6.33
N ALA A 111 -1.72 10.31 6.14
CA ALA A 111 -0.61 10.83 6.92
C ALA A 111 -0.49 12.37 6.80
N ALA A 112 -0.69 12.91 5.60
CA ALA A 112 -0.74 14.35 5.34
C ALA A 112 -2.04 15.01 5.85
N ARG A 113 -2.96 14.25 6.45
CA ARG A 113 -4.28 14.72 6.92
C ARG A 113 -5.16 15.30 5.80
N SER A 114 -4.86 14.96 4.55
CA SER A 114 -5.68 15.31 3.38
C SER A 114 -6.93 14.45 3.28
N LEU A 115 -6.88 13.23 3.82
CA LEU A 115 -8.00 12.31 3.99
C LEU A 115 -8.12 11.90 5.46
N GLY A 116 -9.35 11.75 5.95
CA GLY A 116 -9.61 11.16 7.26
C GLY A 116 -9.29 9.66 7.25
N LEU A 117 -8.85 9.09 8.40
CA LEU A 117 -8.48 7.69 8.50
C LEU A 117 -9.64 6.75 8.12
N ALA A 118 -10.83 7.01 8.67
CA ALA A 118 -12.04 6.24 8.38
C ALA A 118 -12.42 6.27 6.89
N ASP A 119 -12.32 7.43 6.24
CA ASP A 119 -12.61 7.55 4.81
C ASP A 119 -11.56 6.86 3.96
N THR A 120 -10.30 6.95 4.35
CA THR A 120 -9.19 6.23 3.69
C THR A 120 -9.41 4.72 3.74
N ALA A 121 -9.83 4.19 4.90
CA ALA A 121 -10.14 2.77 5.04
C ALA A 121 -11.28 2.34 4.10
N ARG A 122 -12.37 3.10 4.05
CA ARG A 122 -13.51 2.83 3.15
C ARG A 122 -13.12 2.92 1.67
N LEU A 123 -12.34 3.92 1.30
CA LEU A 123 -11.84 4.09 -0.08
C LEU A 123 -10.97 2.92 -0.51
N LEU A 124 -10.03 2.48 0.34
CA LEU A 124 -9.16 1.33 0.04
C LEU A 124 -9.93 0.02 -0.01
N ASN A 125 -10.92 -0.17 0.85
CA ASN A 125 -11.81 -1.32 0.78
C ASN A 125 -12.61 -1.34 -0.54
N THR A 126 -13.20 -0.21 -0.92
CA THR A 126 -13.94 -0.06 -2.19
C THR A 126 -13.02 -0.28 -3.40
N ARG A 127 -11.81 0.30 -3.37
CA ARG A 127 -10.80 0.11 -4.42
C ARG A 127 -10.41 -1.36 -4.55
N GLY A 128 -10.13 -2.04 -3.44
CA GLY A 128 -9.78 -3.45 -3.42
C GLY A 128 -10.89 -4.33 -3.99
N GLN A 129 -12.15 -4.08 -3.59
CA GLN A 129 -13.32 -4.80 -4.12
C GLN A 129 -13.50 -4.55 -5.62
N ALA A 130 -13.32 -3.31 -6.09
CA ALA A 130 -13.42 -3.00 -7.52
C ALA A 130 -12.33 -3.70 -8.33
N MET A 131 -11.09 -3.73 -7.84
CA MET A 131 -9.98 -4.44 -8.47
C MET A 131 -10.23 -5.96 -8.48
N GLN A 132 -10.68 -6.54 -7.37
CA GLN A 132 -10.98 -7.96 -7.28
C GLN A 132 -12.11 -8.38 -8.22
N LYS A 133 -13.11 -7.51 -8.42
CA LYS A 133 -14.23 -7.74 -9.34
C LYS A 133 -13.83 -7.56 -10.81
N ALA A 134 -12.88 -6.67 -11.09
CA ALA A 134 -12.44 -6.38 -12.46
C ALA A 134 -11.73 -7.58 -13.10
N VAL A 135 -10.96 -8.34 -12.29
CA VAL A 135 -10.26 -9.54 -12.74
C VAL A 135 -10.41 -10.62 -11.68
N PRO A 136 -11.19 -11.69 -11.98
CA PRO A 136 -11.33 -12.82 -11.09
C PRO A 136 -10.00 -13.49 -10.78
N VAL A 137 -9.90 -14.09 -9.59
CA VAL A 137 -8.68 -14.79 -9.15
C VAL A 137 -8.31 -15.90 -10.14
N GLY A 138 -7.07 -15.87 -10.63
CA GLY A 138 -6.51 -16.86 -11.55
C GLY A 138 -6.72 -16.55 -13.03
N GLU A 139 -7.50 -15.53 -13.40
CA GLU A 139 -7.69 -15.13 -14.80
C GLU A 139 -6.67 -14.10 -15.27
N GLY A 140 -6.16 -13.27 -14.39
CA GLY A 140 -5.14 -12.28 -14.67
C GLY A 140 -3.88 -12.44 -13.86
N GLY A 141 -2.81 -11.82 -14.34
CA GLY A 141 -1.51 -11.80 -13.71
C GLY A 141 -0.78 -10.48 -13.88
N MET A 142 0.31 -10.36 -13.14
CA MET A 142 1.26 -9.27 -13.27
C MET A 142 2.68 -9.85 -13.27
N ALA A 143 3.55 -9.34 -14.15
CA ALA A 143 4.95 -9.70 -14.23
C ALA A 143 5.83 -8.46 -14.19
N ALA A 144 6.88 -8.47 -13.36
CA ALA A 144 7.86 -7.40 -13.33
C ALA A 144 8.99 -7.70 -14.34
N LEU A 145 9.17 -6.79 -15.29
CA LEU A 145 10.32 -6.78 -16.18
C LEU A 145 11.45 -6.00 -15.52
N LEU A 146 12.60 -6.62 -15.38
CA LEU A 146 13.80 -6.00 -14.80
C LEU A 146 14.81 -5.74 -15.93
N GLY A 147 15.30 -4.50 -16.01
CA GLY A 147 16.23 -4.07 -17.05
C GLY A 147 15.57 -3.67 -18.37
N ALA A 148 14.24 -3.52 -18.42
CA ALA A 148 13.51 -3.07 -19.59
C ALA A 148 13.05 -1.62 -19.43
N GLU A 149 13.20 -0.84 -20.49
CA GLU A 149 12.60 0.48 -20.62
C GLU A 149 11.16 0.36 -21.14
N MET A 150 10.38 1.44 -21.09
CA MET A 150 8.95 1.42 -21.38
C MET A 150 8.63 0.98 -22.83
N ASP A 151 9.42 1.40 -23.82
CA ASP A 151 9.27 1.02 -25.22
C ASP A 151 9.46 -0.49 -25.43
N VAL A 152 10.50 -1.05 -24.82
CA VAL A 152 10.76 -2.51 -24.85
C VAL A 152 9.67 -3.28 -24.12
N ALA A 153 9.20 -2.76 -23.00
CA ALA A 153 8.10 -3.38 -22.25
C ALA A 153 6.79 -3.39 -23.05
N GLN A 154 6.52 -2.32 -23.81
CA GLN A 154 5.36 -2.26 -24.70
C GLN A 154 5.47 -3.27 -25.86
N GLU A 155 6.64 -3.38 -26.50
CA GLU A 155 6.88 -4.38 -27.55
C GLU A 155 6.67 -5.81 -27.04
N ILE A 156 7.21 -6.12 -25.84
CA ILE A 156 7.03 -7.44 -25.20
C ILE A 156 5.53 -7.69 -24.93
N ALA A 157 4.81 -6.71 -24.40
CA ALA A 157 3.39 -6.83 -24.13
C ALA A 157 2.56 -7.07 -25.39
N ASP A 158 2.85 -6.33 -26.46
CA ASP A 158 2.16 -6.46 -27.74
C ASP A 158 2.40 -7.85 -28.37
N GLU A 159 3.63 -8.38 -28.29
CA GLU A 159 3.97 -9.72 -28.77
C GLU A 159 3.31 -10.81 -27.91
N ALA A 160 3.32 -10.66 -26.60
CA ALA A 160 2.77 -11.64 -25.66
C ALA A 160 1.24 -11.68 -25.69
N ALA A 161 0.57 -10.58 -26.01
CA ALA A 161 -0.89 -10.46 -25.99
C ALA A 161 -1.60 -11.49 -26.83
N GLN A 162 -1.13 -11.75 -28.08
CA GLN A 162 -1.71 -12.73 -29.03
C GLN A 162 -3.25 -12.71 -29.09
N GLY A 163 -3.84 -11.52 -28.95
CA GLY A 163 -5.29 -11.31 -28.95
C GLY A 163 -5.93 -11.26 -27.56
N GLU A 164 -5.17 -11.53 -26.52
CA GLU A 164 -5.56 -11.34 -25.13
C GLU A 164 -5.10 -9.95 -24.62
N VAL A 165 -5.46 -9.62 -23.39
CA VAL A 165 -5.01 -8.38 -22.75
C VAL A 165 -3.61 -8.57 -22.17
N CYS A 166 -2.67 -7.74 -22.60
CA CYS A 166 -1.36 -7.58 -21.96
C CYS A 166 -0.88 -6.13 -22.20
N SER A 167 -0.50 -5.42 -21.16
CA SER A 167 -0.04 -4.03 -21.29
C SER A 167 0.85 -3.62 -20.11
N PRO A 168 1.76 -2.65 -20.29
CA PRO A 168 2.44 -2.00 -19.19
C PRO A 168 1.43 -1.35 -18.23
N ALA A 169 1.58 -1.62 -16.94
CA ALA A 169 0.69 -1.16 -15.88
C ALA A 169 1.38 -0.25 -14.87
N ASN A 170 2.68 -0.47 -14.59
CA ASN A 170 3.46 0.36 -13.70
C ASN A 170 4.85 0.64 -14.29
N ASP A 171 5.25 1.90 -14.24
CA ASP A 171 6.62 2.35 -14.38
C ASP A 171 7.15 2.71 -12.99
N ASN A 172 7.80 1.75 -12.33
CA ASN A 172 8.16 1.88 -10.92
C ASN A 172 9.51 2.57 -10.71
N ALA A 173 10.45 2.35 -11.62
CA ALA A 173 11.79 2.91 -11.60
C ALA A 173 12.46 2.68 -12.96
N PRO A 174 13.54 3.39 -13.29
CA PRO A 174 14.33 3.09 -14.47
C PRO A 174 14.68 1.60 -14.56
N GLY A 175 14.27 0.96 -15.64
CA GLY A 175 14.46 -0.48 -15.83
C GLY A 175 13.56 -1.40 -14.99
N GLN A 176 12.46 -0.89 -14.40
CA GLN A 176 11.50 -1.73 -13.69
C GLN A 176 10.06 -1.40 -14.12
N ILE A 177 9.58 -2.12 -15.11
CA ILE A 177 8.22 -2.02 -15.64
C ILE A 177 7.41 -3.25 -15.23
N VAL A 178 6.16 -3.05 -14.85
CA VAL A 178 5.25 -4.16 -14.55
C VAL A 178 4.22 -4.28 -15.67
N LEU A 179 4.12 -5.47 -16.25
CA LEU A 179 3.04 -5.83 -17.16
C LEU A 179 1.83 -6.36 -16.38
N SER A 180 0.65 -6.12 -16.90
CA SER A 180 -0.61 -6.68 -16.40
C SER A 180 -1.42 -7.21 -17.58
N GLY A 181 -2.02 -8.39 -17.41
CA GLY A 181 -2.78 -9.00 -18.48
C GLY A 181 -3.45 -10.31 -18.11
N ALA A 182 -3.98 -10.98 -19.12
CA ALA A 182 -4.48 -12.34 -18.99
C ALA A 182 -3.35 -13.28 -18.56
N MET A 183 -3.66 -14.28 -17.72
CA MET A 183 -2.65 -15.24 -17.24
C MET A 183 -1.93 -15.98 -18.37
N SER A 184 -2.59 -16.16 -19.51
CA SER A 184 -2.02 -16.80 -20.71
C SER A 184 -1.00 -15.92 -21.44
N ALA A 185 -1.06 -14.59 -21.21
CA ALA A 185 -0.19 -13.59 -21.85
C ALA A 185 0.93 -13.10 -20.91
N ILE A 186 0.87 -13.43 -19.61
CA ILE A 186 1.86 -13.10 -18.60
C ILE A 186 2.82 -14.28 -18.38
#